data_3b0da715025ec826f6f95b9207a46b8e
#
_entry.id   3b0da715025ec826f6f95b9207a46b8e
#
_cell.length_a   1.000
_cell.length_b   1.000
_cell.length_c   1.000
_cell.angle_alpha   90.00
_cell.angle_beta   90.00
_cell.angle_gamma   90.00
#
_symmetry.space_group_name_H-M   'P 1'
#
loop_
_entity.id
_entity.type
_entity.pdbx_description
1 polymer ?
#
loop_
_entity_poly.entity_id
_entity_poly.type
_entity_poly.pdbx_seq_one_letter_code
_entity_poly.pdbx_strand_id
1 'polypeptide(L)'
;MKTTLAERLKTARTAQGLSQKALGDMIGVSQAAIQKIEVGKASQTTKIVELSNVLHVRPEWLANGEGPMRSSEVTRSLQEPSIPPKSEWGTVSAWDSTTELSEDEVEVPFLKDIEFACGDGRIQSEDYNGFKLRFSKATLRKVGANTDGSGVLCFPAAGDSMEPIIPDGTTVAVDTNNKRIIDGKLYAIAQEGGGNDKLKRIKQLYRKPGGLLVIHSFNRETDEEAYESDVEIIGRVFWYSVLL
;
A
#
# COMPACT_ATOMS: atom_id res chain seq x y z
N MET A 1 20.75 42.21 -5.87
CA MET A 1 20.20 42.98 -4.73
C MET A 1 19.45 42.05 -3.83
N LYS A 2 19.69 42.03 -2.52
CA LYS A 2 18.92 41.24 -1.58
C LYS A 2 17.60 41.98 -1.34
N THR A 3 16.47 41.34 -1.67
CA THR A 3 15.12 41.89 -1.39
C THR A 3 14.87 41.95 0.12
N THR A 4 14.16 42.95 0.56
CA THR A 4 13.79 43.12 1.97
C THR A 4 12.57 42.27 2.34
N LEU A 5 12.35 42.01 3.65
CA LEU A 5 11.14 41.31 4.11
C LEU A 5 9.85 41.98 3.60
N ALA A 6 9.85 43.34 3.59
CA ALA A 6 8.72 44.15 3.09
C ALA A 6 8.39 43.81 1.63
N GLU A 7 9.39 43.80 0.77
CA GLU A 7 9.23 43.46 -0.67
C GLU A 7 8.78 42.03 -0.87
N ARG A 8 9.38 41.09 -0.16
CA ARG A 8 9.03 39.67 -0.25
C ARG A 8 7.59 39.41 0.20
N LEU A 9 7.19 39.97 1.34
CA LEU A 9 5.81 39.84 1.83
C LEU A 9 4.81 40.42 0.84
N LYS A 10 5.05 41.64 0.33
CA LYS A 10 4.20 42.27 -0.66
C LYS A 10 4.10 41.45 -1.94
N THR A 11 5.23 40.97 -2.44
CA THR A 11 5.26 40.11 -3.65
C THR A 11 4.45 38.83 -3.45
N ALA A 12 4.67 38.10 -2.34
CA ALA A 12 3.96 36.88 -2.04
C ALA A 12 2.43 37.11 -1.89
N ARG A 13 2.03 38.17 -1.16
CA ARG A 13 0.63 38.47 -0.97
C ARG A 13 -0.09 38.86 -2.28
N THR A 14 0.54 39.68 -3.11
CA THR A 14 -0.04 40.07 -4.41
C THR A 14 -0.12 38.91 -5.37
N ALA A 15 0.86 37.99 -5.35
CA ALA A 15 0.83 36.78 -6.13
C ALA A 15 -0.32 35.81 -5.74
N GLN A 16 -0.82 35.90 -4.50
CA GLN A 16 -2.00 35.17 -4.02
C GLN A 16 -3.31 35.97 -4.18
N GLY A 17 -3.27 37.16 -4.74
CA GLY A 17 -4.45 38.00 -4.91
C GLY A 17 -5.06 38.51 -3.58
N LEU A 18 -4.32 38.46 -2.47
CA LEU A 18 -4.84 38.80 -1.14
C LEU A 18 -4.68 40.30 -0.88
N SER A 19 -5.72 40.93 -0.24
CA SER A 19 -5.59 42.26 0.34
C SER A 19 -4.80 42.18 1.66
N GLN A 20 -4.23 43.33 2.12
CA GLN A 20 -3.57 43.41 3.43
C GLN A 20 -4.51 43.04 4.57
N LYS A 21 -5.80 43.43 4.44
CA LYS A 21 -6.82 43.09 5.42
C LYS A 21 -7.07 41.56 5.43
N ALA A 22 -7.31 40.96 4.27
CA ALA A 22 -7.57 39.56 4.17
C ALA A 22 -6.40 38.72 4.74
N LEU A 23 -5.15 39.07 4.41
CA LEU A 23 -3.98 38.41 4.98
C LEU A 23 -3.91 38.56 6.51
N GLY A 24 -4.21 39.77 7.03
CA GLY A 24 -4.26 40.02 8.47
C GLY A 24 -5.30 39.17 9.18
N ASP A 25 -6.52 39.12 8.64
CA ASP A 25 -7.61 38.31 9.18
C ASP A 25 -7.26 36.80 9.23
N MET A 26 -6.59 36.28 8.19
CA MET A 26 -6.18 34.86 8.12
C MET A 26 -5.15 34.44 9.17
N ILE A 27 -4.29 35.37 9.62
CA ILE A 27 -3.23 35.08 10.61
C ILE A 27 -3.50 35.71 11.99
N GLY A 28 -4.70 36.31 12.18
CA GLY A 28 -5.10 36.91 13.45
C GLY A 28 -4.38 38.20 13.81
N VAL A 29 -4.00 39.03 12.82
CA VAL A 29 -3.41 40.37 13.05
C VAL A 29 -4.18 41.46 12.31
N SER A 30 -4.01 42.69 12.77
CA SER A 30 -4.67 43.83 12.11
C SER A 30 -4.04 44.13 10.73
N GLN A 31 -4.85 44.73 9.83
CA GLN A 31 -4.35 45.26 8.55
C GLN A 31 -3.16 46.22 8.75
N ALA A 32 -3.21 47.04 9.79
CA ALA A 32 -2.12 47.97 10.11
C ALA A 32 -0.80 47.28 10.46
N ALA A 33 -0.86 46.07 11.04
CA ALA A 33 0.33 45.28 11.30
C ALA A 33 0.96 44.78 10.00
N ILE A 34 0.17 44.26 9.06
CA ILE A 34 0.65 43.88 7.73
C ILE A 34 1.24 45.08 6.99
N GLN A 35 0.56 46.22 7.01
CA GLN A 35 1.02 47.44 6.39
C GLN A 35 2.38 47.88 6.96
N LYS A 36 2.58 47.85 8.29
CA LYS A 36 3.85 48.20 8.94
C LYS A 36 5.01 47.36 8.42
N ILE A 37 4.79 46.06 8.19
CA ILE A 37 5.82 45.17 7.64
C ILE A 37 6.09 45.55 6.18
N GLU A 38 5.07 45.70 5.35
CA GLU A 38 5.21 46.00 3.91
C GLU A 38 5.80 47.38 3.59
N VAL A 39 5.71 48.35 4.50
CA VAL A 39 6.38 49.63 4.34
C VAL A 39 7.77 49.69 4.99
N GLY A 40 8.28 48.55 5.48
CA GLY A 40 9.62 48.43 6.05
C GLY A 40 9.77 49.01 7.45
N LYS A 41 8.68 49.41 8.13
CA LYS A 41 8.71 49.91 9.52
C LYS A 41 8.92 48.81 10.56
N ALA A 42 8.78 47.54 10.16
CA ALA A 42 9.11 46.35 10.92
C ALA A 42 10.04 45.46 10.07
N SER A 43 11.25 45.26 10.50
CA SER A 43 12.26 44.45 9.82
C SER A 43 12.18 42.95 10.19
N GLN A 44 11.41 42.64 11.23
CA GLN A 44 11.20 41.25 11.71
C GLN A 44 9.74 41.11 12.18
N THR A 45 9.26 39.87 12.13
CA THR A 45 7.94 39.50 12.65
C THR A 45 7.99 38.13 13.28
N THR A 46 7.29 37.96 14.40
CA THR A 46 7.15 36.64 15.06
C THR A 46 6.16 35.73 14.29
N LYS A 47 5.44 36.27 13.32
CA LYS A 47 4.42 35.58 12.53
C LYS A 47 4.92 35.06 11.19
N ILE A 48 6.25 34.81 11.08
CA ILE A 48 6.88 34.40 9.80
C ILE A 48 6.33 33.05 9.32
N VAL A 49 6.11 32.10 10.23
CA VAL A 49 5.62 30.77 9.92
C VAL A 49 4.17 30.81 9.44
N GLU A 50 3.32 31.54 10.15
CA GLU A 50 1.91 31.71 9.79
C GLU A 50 1.77 32.43 8.45
N LEU A 51 2.55 33.50 8.23
CA LEU A 51 2.60 34.21 6.96
C LEU A 51 3.04 33.31 5.82
N SER A 52 4.11 32.51 6.02
CA SER A 52 4.62 31.61 4.99
C SER A 52 3.62 30.51 4.63
N ASN A 53 2.90 29.97 5.61
CA ASN A 53 1.88 28.94 5.38
C ASN A 53 0.71 29.48 4.55
N VAL A 54 0.16 30.67 4.94
CA VAL A 54 -0.95 31.30 4.22
C VAL A 54 -0.56 31.75 2.80
N LEU A 55 0.68 32.18 2.62
CA LEU A 55 1.18 32.65 1.33
C LEU A 55 1.78 31.54 0.47
N HIS A 56 1.85 30.31 0.99
CA HIS A 56 2.46 29.14 0.33
C HIS A 56 3.88 29.40 -0.16
N VAL A 57 4.68 30.02 0.72
CA VAL A 57 6.10 30.31 0.47
C VAL A 57 6.98 29.70 1.56
N ARG A 58 8.26 29.52 1.28
CA ARG A 58 9.21 28.99 2.27
C ARG A 58 9.49 30.05 3.35
N PRO A 59 9.48 29.64 4.66
CA PRO A 59 9.78 30.55 5.77
C PRO A 59 11.16 31.21 5.64
N GLU A 60 12.18 30.47 5.21
CA GLU A 60 13.56 30.95 5.01
C GLU A 60 13.62 31.98 3.90
N TRP A 61 12.88 31.77 2.80
CA TRP A 61 12.78 32.75 1.73
C TRP A 61 12.06 34.01 2.21
N LEU A 62 10.97 33.86 2.93
CA LEU A 62 10.20 35.01 3.43
C LEU A 62 11.03 35.82 4.44
N ALA A 63 11.70 35.17 5.38
CA ALA A 63 12.48 35.82 6.44
C ALA A 63 13.77 36.45 5.91
N ASN A 64 14.57 35.70 5.15
CA ASN A 64 15.96 36.05 4.83
C ASN A 64 16.23 36.23 3.33
N GLY A 65 15.29 35.81 2.46
CA GLY A 65 15.47 35.76 1.02
C GLY A 65 16.38 34.60 0.56
N GLU A 66 16.51 33.56 1.38
CA GLU A 66 17.34 32.40 1.07
C GLU A 66 16.56 31.31 0.33
N GLY A 67 17.12 30.84 -0.76
CA GLY A 67 16.52 29.79 -1.60
C GLY A 67 15.35 30.28 -2.46
N PRO A 68 14.66 29.34 -3.16
CA PRO A 68 13.52 29.67 -4.00
C PRO A 68 12.30 30.07 -3.16
N MET A 69 11.46 30.93 -3.70
CA MET A 69 10.25 31.42 -3.05
C MET A 69 9.28 30.29 -2.65
N ARG A 70 9.17 29.26 -3.50
CA ARG A 70 8.37 28.06 -3.26
C ARG A 70 9.25 26.83 -3.25
N SER A 71 8.91 25.83 -2.46
CA SER A 71 9.57 24.53 -2.53
C SER A 71 9.24 23.89 -3.87
N SER A 72 10.24 23.44 -4.60
CA SER A 72 10.06 22.66 -5.84
C SER A 72 9.36 21.31 -5.61
N GLU A 73 9.20 20.90 -4.36
CA GLU A 73 8.37 19.72 -4.03
C GLU A 73 6.87 20.00 -4.08
N VAL A 74 6.43 21.26 -3.99
CA VAL A 74 5.01 21.64 -4.17
C VAL A 74 4.65 21.81 -5.65
N THR A 75 5.65 21.84 -6.53
CA THR A 75 5.45 21.75 -7.99
C THR A 75 5.52 20.30 -8.51
N ARG A 76 5.62 19.27 -7.65
CA ARG A 76 4.94 18.01 -7.94
C ARG A 76 3.45 18.25 -7.79
N SER A 77 2.99 19.08 -8.76
CA SER A 77 1.63 19.24 -9.23
C SER A 77 0.78 18.05 -8.75
N LEU A 78 -0.33 18.33 -8.38
CA LEU A 78 -1.59 17.97 -9.03
C LEU A 78 -1.47 17.85 -10.59
N GLN A 79 -0.45 17.21 -11.12
CA GLN A 79 -0.60 16.41 -12.29
C GLN A 79 -1.48 15.25 -11.81
N GLU A 80 -2.77 15.39 -12.07
CA GLU A 80 -3.60 14.21 -12.25
C GLU A 80 -2.73 13.22 -13.00
N PRO A 81 -2.64 11.96 -12.53
CA PRO A 81 -1.87 10.96 -13.25
C PRO A 81 -2.40 11.00 -14.68
N SER A 82 -1.66 11.64 -15.57
CA SER A 82 -2.07 11.72 -16.97
C SER A 82 -2.08 10.28 -17.44
N ILE A 83 -3.27 9.78 -17.75
CA ILE A 83 -3.41 8.48 -18.39
C ILE A 83 -2.46 8.51 -19.59
N PRO A 84 -1.49 7.60 -19.68
CA PRO A 84 -0.59 7.57 -20.82
C PRO A 84 -1.36 7.59 -22.12
N PRO A 85 -0.84 8.21 -23.19
CA PRO A 85 -1.51 8.21 -24.47
C PRO A 85 -1.78 6.78 -24.92
N LYS A 86 -2.92 6.56 -25.58
CA LYS A 86 -3.41 5.23 -25.97
C LYS A 86 -2.40 4.41 -26.79
N SER A 87 -1.44 5.09 -27.42
CA SER A 87 -0.31 4.46 -28.14
C SER A 87 0.71 3.76 -27.22
N GLU A 88 0.72 4.11 -25.93
CA GLU A 88 1.60 3.52 -24.91
C GLU A 88 0.89 2.42 -24.11
N TRP A 89 -0.40 2.21 -24.37
CA TRP A 89 -1.14 1.13 -23.72
C TRP A 89 -0.73 -0.19 -24.36
N GLY A 90 -0.36 -1.15 -23.51
CA GLY A 90 -0.22 -2.52 -23.95
C GLY A 90 -1.57 -3.05 -24.47
N THR A 91 -1.54 -3.89 -25.49
CA THR A 91 -2.72 -4.62 -25.92
C THR A 91 -3.12 -5.63 -24.86
N VAL A 92 -4.37 -5.54 -24.39
CA VAL A 92 -4.95 -6.59 -23.55
C VAL A 92 -5.48 -7.66 -24.51
N SER A 93 -4.83 -8.81 -24.54
CA SER A 93 -5.36 -9.98 -25.22
C SER A 93 -6.32 -10.70 -24.28
N ALA A 94 -7.59 -10.77 -24.65
CA ALA A 94 -8.53 -11.64 -23.96
C ALA A 94 -8.09 -13.09 -24.17
N TRP A 95 -8.10 -13.89 -23.12
CA TRP A 95 -7.80 -15.32 -23.19
C TRP A 95 -8.99 -16.15 -22.70
N ASP A 96 -9.11 -17.33 -23.23
CA ASP A 96 -10.10 -18.36 -22.85
C ASP A 96 -9.41 -19.73 -22.73
N SER A 97 -10.19 -20.76 -22.46
CA SER A 97 -9.67 -22.13 -22.30
C SER A 97 -8.98 -22.69 -23.55
N THR A 98 -9.15 -22.07 -24.72
CA THR A 98 -8.56 -22.50 -25.99
C THR A 98 -7.31 -21.68 -26.37
N THR A 99 -7.06 -20.58 -25.66
CA THR A 99 -5.91 -19.71 -25.93
C THR A 99 -4.62 -20.40 -25.48
N GLU A 100 -3.67 -20.56 -26.41
CA GLU A 100 -2.37 -21.16 -26.12
C GLU A 100 -1.65 -20.38 -25.01
N LEU A 101 -0.97 -21.13 -24.15
CA LEU A 101 -0.17 -20.55 -23.07
C LEU A 101 1.12 -19.97 -23.63
N SER A 102 1.41 -18.71 -23.33
CA SER A 102 2.68 -18.08 -23.69
C SER A 102 3.85 -18.76 -22.98
N GLU A 103 5.03 -18.77 -23.64
CA GLU A 103 6.25 -19.32 -23.02
C GLU A 103 6.61 -18.64 -21.68
N ASP A 104 6.19 -17.39 -21.50
CA ASP A 104 6.44 -16.60 -20.28
C ASP A 104 5.34 -16.71 -19.22
N GLU A 105 4.33 -17.53 -19.47
CA GLU A 105 3.21 -17.75 -18.57
C GLU A 105 3.15 -19.17 -18.03
N VAL A 106 2.42 -19.35 -16.95
CA VAL A 106 2.12 -20.63 -16.35
C VAL A 106 0.71 -20.61 -15.79
N GLU A 107 0.01 -21.72 -15.95
CA GLU A 107 -1.30 -21.93 -15.33
C GLU A 107 -1.13 -22.59 -13.97
N VAL A 108 -1.81 -22.04 -12.96
CA VAL A 108 -1.85 -22.60 -11.62
C VAL A 108 -3.28 -22.99 -11.25
N PRO A 109 -3.47 -24.05 -10.46
CA PRO A 109 -4.78 -24.51 -10.08
C PRO A 109 -5.52 -23.49 -9.20
N PHE A 110 -6.82 -23.34 -9.45
CA PHE A 110 -7.74 -22.62 -8.60
C PHE A 110 -8.67 -23.62 -7.90
N LEU A 111 -8.56 -23.70 -6.59
CA LEU A 111 -9.33 -24.58 -5.73
C LEU A 111 -10.58 -23.86 -5.21
N LYS A 112 -11.63 -24.61 -4.86
CA LYS A 112 -12.87 -24.02 -4.33
C LYS A 112 -12.68 -23.35 -2.98
N ASP A 113 -11.81 -23.95 -2.16
CA ASP A 113 -11.52 -23.45 -0.82
C ASP A 113 -10.12 -23.93 -0.36
N ILE A 114 -9.71 -23.44 0.82
CA ILE A 114 -8.44 -23.80 1.41
C ILE A 114 -8.39 -25.26 1.89
N GLU A 115 -9.52 -25.91 2.10
CA GLU A 115 -9.56 -27.28 2.61
C GLU A 115 -8.95 -28.26 1.62
N PHE A 116 -9.14 -28.02 0.33
CA PHE A 116 -8.54 -28.82 -0.74
C PHE A 116 -7.02 -28.64 -0.84
N ALA A 117 -6.50 -27.50 -0.40
CA ALA A 117 -5.05 -27.24 -0.41
C ALA A 117 -4.27 -28.11 0.59
N CYS A 118 -4.94 -28.74 1.54
CA CYS A 118 -4.33 -29.42 2.70
C CYS A 118 -4.69 -30.90 2.82
N GLY A 119 -5.35 -31.47 1.84
CA GLY A 119 -5.57 -32.92 1.78
C GLY A 119 -4.25 -33.69 1.68
N ASP A 120 -4.21 -34.96 2.16
CA ASP A 120 -3.06 -35.85 2.34
C ASP A 120 -2.08 -35.99 1.14
N GLY A 121 -1.52 -34.85 0.69
CA GLY A 121 -0.48 -34.84 -0.35
C GLY A 121 -0.93 -35.23 -1.76
N ARG A 122 -2.19 -35.56 -1.95
CA ARG A 122 -2.79 -35.80 -3.27
C ARG A 122 -3.62 -34.58 -3.64
N ILE A 123 -3.06 -33.74 -4.49
CA ILE A 123 -3.87 -32.84 -5.32
C ILE A 123 -4.73 -33.76 -6.17
N GLN A 124 -5.92 -34.09 -5.69
CA GLN A 124 -6.87 -34.84 -6.52
C GLN A 124 -7.26 -33.92 -7.66
N SER A 125 -6.93 -34.35 -8.88
CA SER A 125 -7.19 -33.64 -10.13
C SER A 125 -8.67 -33.36 -10.41
N GLU A 126 -9.58 -33.81 -9.55
CA GLU A 126 -11.02 -33.76 -9.73
C GLU A 126 -11.69 -32.48 -9.18
N ASP A 127 -10.99 -31.66 -8.38
CA ASP A 127 -11.61 -30.47 -7.79
C ASP A 127 -11.28 -29.16 -8.51
N TYR A 128 -10.65 -29.25 -9.64
CA TYR A 128 -10.51 -28.13 -10.54
C TYR A 128 -11.90 -27.80 -11.11
N ASN A 129 -12.50 -26.75 -10.66
CA ASN A 129 -13.70 -26.15 -11.24
C ASN A 129 -13.53 -25.75 -12.72
N GLY A 130 -12.51 -26.30 -13.38
CA GLY A 130 -12.08 -25.91 -14.72
C GLY A 130 -11.40 -24.53 -14.75
N PHE A 131 -11.32 -23.85 -13.61
CA PHE A 131 -10.67 -22.57 -13.50
C PHE A 131 -9.17 -22.75 -13.21
N LYS A 132 -8.38 -22.04 -13.98
CA LYS A 132 -6.96 -21.87 -13.75
C LYS A 132 -6.66 -20.40 -13.75
N LEU A 133 -5.69 -19.97 -12.95
CA LEU A 133 -5.15 -18.62 -13.04
C LEU A 133 -3.85 -18.65 -13.82
N ARG A 134 -3.62 -17.62 -14.64
CA ARG A 134 -2.36 -17.46 -15.37
C ARG A 134 -1.48 -16.45 -14.64
N PHE A 135 -0.24 -16.87 -14.39
CA PHE A 135 0.79 -16.01 -13.83
C PHE A 135 1.95 -15.88 -14.82
N SER A 136 2.52 -14.69 -14.92
CA SER A 136 3.79 -14.58 -15.63
C SER A 136 4.91 -15.24 -14.80
N LYS A 137 5.82 -15.95 -15.47
CA LYS A 137 7.01 -16.53 -14.85
C LYS A 137 7.87 -15.45 -14.17
N ALA A 138 7.84 -14.21 -14.69
CA ALA A 138 8.51 -13.07 -14.07
C ALA A 138 7.93 -12.72 -12.69
N THR A 139 6.59 -12.77 -12.54
CA THR A 139 5.93 -12.55 -11.24
C THR A 139 6.32 -13.63 -10.24
N LEU A 140 6.28 -14.90 -10.63
CA LEU A 140 6.67 -16.01 -9.76
C LEU A 140 8.13 -15.91 -9.34
N ARG A 141 9.04 -15.61 -10.27
CA ARG A 141 10.46 -15.37 -9.97
C ARG A 141 10.68 -14.24 -8.97
N LYS A 142 9.94 -13.13 -9.11
CA LYS A 142 10.05 -11.97 -8.21
C LYS A 142 9.70 -12.31 -6.76
N VAL A 143 8.76 -13.22 -6.55
CA VAL A 143 8.32 -13.64 -5.20
C VAL A 143 9.06 -14.89 -4.70
N GLY A 144 9.90 -15.49 -5.53
CA GLY A 144 10.69 -16.67 -5.21
C GLY A 144 9.92 -17.99 -5.29
N ALA A 145 8.76 -17.99 -5.97
CA ALA A 145 8.01 -19.20 -6.27
C ALA A 145 8.56 -19.90 -7.53
N ASN A 146 8.27 -21.18 -7.68
CA ASN A 146 8.69 -21.95 -8.85
C ASN A 146 8.05 -21.39 -10.13
N THR A 147 8.87 -21.16 -11.15
CA THR A 147 8.40 -20.56 -12.41
C THR A 147 7.61 -21.52 -13.30
N ASP A 148 7.59 -22.81 -12.97
CA ASP A 148 6.73 -23.81 -13.58
C ASP A 148 5.34 -23.91 -12.91
N GLY A 149 5.10 -23.09 -11.86
CA GLY A 149 3.87 -23.09 -11.09
C GLY A 149 3.74 -24.22 -10.07
N SER A 150 4.73 -25.11 -9.98
CA SER A 150 4.67 -26.22 -9.03
C SER A 150 4.66 -25.71 -7.58
N GLY A 151 3.71 -26.21 -6.79
CA GLY A 151 3.49 -25.77 -5.42
C GLY A 151 2.77 -24.43 -5.29
N VAL A 152 2.31 -23.81 -6.38
CA VAL A 152 1.45 -22.61 -6.32
C VAL A 152 0.00 -23.04 -6.38
N LEU A 153 -0.79 -22.58 -5.42
CA LEU A 153 -2.22 -22.83 -5.32
C LEU A 153 -2.98 -21.53 -5.18
N CYS A 154 -4.15 -21.44 -5.81
CA CYS A 154 -5.07 -20.31 -5.67
C CYS A 154 -6.40 -20.78 -5.13
N PHE A 155 -7.01 -20.00 -4.24
CA PHE A 155 -8.33 -20.25 -3.67
C PHE A 155 -8.94 -18.95 -3.12
N PRO A 156 -10.27 -18.89 -2.91
CA PRO A 156 -10.89 -17.75 -2.26
C PRO A 156 -10.59 -17.78 -0.75
N ALA A 157 -10.21 -16.63 -0.20
CA ALA A 157 -10.15 -16.44 1.24
C ALA A 157 -11.58 -16.38 1.80
N ALA A 158 -11.82 -17.00 2.95
CA ALA A 158 -13.11 -16.98 3.61
C ALA A 158 -13.02 -16.30 4.98
N GLY A 159 -14.04 -15.52 5.29
CA GLY A 159 -14.19 -14.80 6.56
C GLY A 159 -13.52 -13.43 6.60
N ASP A 160 -13.83 -12.70 7.65
CA ASP A 160 -13.51 -11.27 7.83
C ASP A 160 -12.22 -11.00 8.61
N SER A 161 -11.57 -12.02 9.15
CA SER A 161 -10.45 -11.84 10.11
C SER A 161 -9.24 -11.09 9.54
N MET A 162 -9.09 -11.06 8.24
CA MET A 162 -7.98 -10.40 7.54
C MET A 162 -8.40 -9.10 6.85
N GLU A 163 -9.63 -8.63 7.06
CA GLU A 163 -10.06 -7.32 6.61
C GLU A 163 -9.28 -6.17 7.32
N PRO A 164 -9.08 -5.05 6.66
CA PRO A 164 -9.45 -4.69 5.29
C PRO A 164 -8.42 -5.16 4.23
N ILE A 165 -7.35 -5.84 4.63
CA ILE A 165 -6.25 -6.21 3.72
C ILE A 165 -6.66 -7.34 2.77
N ILE A 166 -7.31 -8.37 3.28
CA ILE A 166 -7.86 -9.48 2.51
C ILE A 166 -9.35 -9.59 2.85
N PRO A 167 -10.24 -8.94 2.11
CA PRO A 167 -11.69 -9.08 2.28
C PRO A 167 -12.17 -10.51 2.02
N ASP A 168 -13.33 -10.83 2.56
CA ASP A 168 -14.01 -12.09 2.28
C ASP A 168 -14.19 -12.32 0.76
N GLY A 169 -14.00 -13.55 0.30
CA GLY A 169 -14.08 -13.91 -1.12
C GLY A 169 -12.89 -13.49 -1.99
N THR A 170 -11.89 -12.80 -1.41
CA THR A 170 -10.66 -12.40 -2.13
C THR A 170 -9.91 -13.64 -2.62
N THR A 171 -9.55 -13.67 -3.91
CA THR A 171 -8.67 -14.72 -4.42
C THR A 171 -7.25 -14.51 -3.92
N VAL A 172 -6.66 -15.54 -3.31
CA VAL A 172 -5.27 -15.55 -2.85
C VAL A 172 -4.44 -16.59 -3.59
N ALA A 173 -3.15 -16.32 -3.77
CA ALA A 173 -2.17 -17.28 -4.27
C ALA A 173 -1.13 -17.59 -3.19
N VAL A 174 -0.89 -18.87 -2.97
CA VAL A 174 -0.04 -19.41 -1.93
C VAL A 174 1.06 -20.25 -2.56
N ASP A 175 2.30 -20.04 -2.14
CA ASP A 175 3.44 -20.90 -2.47
C ASP A 175 3.64 -21.91 -1.34
N THR A 176 3.24 -23.16 -1.58
CA THR A 176 3.32 -24.25 -0.60
C THR A 176 4.74 -24.77 -0.42
N ASN A 177 5.68 -24.43 -1.30
CA ASN A 177 7.09 -24.75 -1.15
C ASN A 177 7.79 -23.77 -0.17
N ASN A 178 7.17 -22.64 0.12
CA ASN A 178 7.74 -21.61 0.96
C ASN A 178 7.08 -21.59 2.35
N LYS A 179 7.57 -22.48 3.22
CA LYS A 179 7.04 -22.65 4.58
C LYS A 179 7.87 -21.95 5.65
N ARG A 180 9.00 -21.33 5.26
CA ARG A 180 9.84 -20.60 6.21
C ARG A 180 9.14 -19.33 6.66
N ILE A 181 8.95 -19.17 7.97
CA ILE A 181 8.31 -18.01 8.55
C ILE A 181 9.25 -16.80 8.50
N ILE A 182 8.74 -15.73 7.92
CA ILE A 182 9.35 -14.40 7.91
C ILE A 182 8.36 -13.49 8.60
N ASP A 183 8.80 -12.79 9.65
CA ASP A 183 7.94 -11.96 10.49
C ASP A 183 7.22 -10.89 9.66
N GLY A 184 5.93 -10.73 9.92
CA GLY A 184 5.06 -9.78 9.22
C GLY A 184 4.60 -10.24 7.83
N LYS A 185 4.86 -11.48 7.41
CA LYS A 185 4.31 -12.02 6.15
C LYS A 185 3.04 -12.82 6.40
N LEU A 186 2.24 -12.93 5.35
CA LEU A 186 0.98 -13.67 5.33
C LEU A 186 1.21 -15.13 4.98
N TYR A 187 0.55 -16.01 5.72
CA TYR A 187 0.63 -17.45 5.53
C TYR A 187 -0.76 -18.08 5.56
N ALA A 188 -0.93 -19.09 4.73
CA ALA A 188 -1.97 -20.08 4.94
C ALA A 188 -1.45 -21.07 5.99
N ILE A 189 -2.22 -21.27 7.06
CA ILE A 189 -1.88 -22.11 8.20
C ILE A 189 -3.00 -23.09 8.50
N ALA A 190 -2.67 -24.20 9.14
CA ALA A 190 -3.63 -25.12 9.74
C ALA A 190 -3.29 -25.35 11.22
N GLN A 191 -4.30 -25.37 12.05
CA GLN A 191 -4.21 -25.64 13.48
C GLN A 191 -5.28 -26.65 13.88
N GLU A 192 -5.09 -27.36 14.99
CA GLU A 192 -6.13 -28.24 15.53
C GLU A 192 -7.35 -27.43 15.94
N GLY A 193 -8.54 -27.74 15.36
CA GLY A 193 -9.78 -27.00 15.56
C GLY A 193 -10.72 -27.57 16.60
N GLY A 194 -10.32 -28.66 17.23
CA GLY A 194 -11.21 -29.44 18.11
C GLY A 194 -11.95 -30.55 17.31
N GLY A 195 -11.79 -31.79 17.72
CA GLY A 195 -12.23 -32.95 16.96
C GLY A 195 -11.14 -33.42 15.99
N ASN A 196 -11.54 -33.98 14.85
CA ASN A 196 -10.61 -34.46 13.82
C ASN A 196 -10.31 -33.43 12.71
N ASP A 197 -10.92 -32.23 12.80
CA ASP A 197 -10.81 -31.24 11.74
C ASP A 197 -9.75 -30.20 12.07
N LYS A 198 -8.91 -29.86 11.08
CA LYS A 198 -7.95 -28.78 11.18
C LYS A 198 -8.59 -27.48 10.76
N LEU A 199 -8.46 -26.46 11.60
CA LEU A 199 -8.89 -25.10 11.30
C LEU A 199 -7.86 -24.44 10.39
N LYS A 200 -8.22 -24.19 9.14
CA LYS A 200 -7.36 -23.62 8.10
C LYS A 200 -7.66 -22.14 7.94
N ARG A 201 -6.64 -21.31 7.99
CA ARG A 201 -6.79 -19.85 8.04
C ARG A 201 -5.66 -19.14 7.30
N ILE A 202 -5.93 -17.91 6.84
CA ILE A 202 -4.87 -16.97 6.44
C ILE A 202 -4.58 -16.03 7.61
N LYS A 203 -3.30 -15.91 7.98
CA LYS A 203 -2.86 -15.08 9.11
C LYS A 203 -1.52 -14.41 8.82
N GLN A 204 -1.26 -13.30 9.50
CA GLN A 204 0.07 -12.71 9.53
C GLN A 204 0.84 -13.29 10.71
N LEU A 205 2.07 -13.75 10.48
CA LEU A 205 2.83 -14.43 11.51
C LEU A 205 4.05 -13.64 11.96
N TYR A 206 4.34 -13.75 13.27
CA TYR A 206 5.56 -13.22 13.88
C TYR A 206 6.12 -14.26 14.85
N ARG A 207 7.44 -14.42 14.86
CA ARG A 207 8.11 -15.36 15.79
C ARG A 207 8.51 -14.65 17.06
N LYS A 208 8.32 -15.34 18.18
CA LYS A 208 8.83 -14.94 19.49
C LYS A 208 9.90 -15.93 20.00
N PRO A 209 10.76 -15.52 20.94
CA PRO A 209 11.66 -16.45 21.61
C PRO A 209 10.93 -17.64 22.22
N GLY A 210 11.57 -18.82 22.25
CA GLY A 210 11.00 -20.02 22.86
C GLY A 210 10.09 -20.84 21.93
N GLY A 211 10.11 -20.55 20.60
CA GLY A 211 9.29 -21.29 19.64
C GLY A 211 7.82 -20.87 19.63
N LEU A 212 7.51 -19.69 20.14
CA LEU A 212 6.17 -19.13 20.15
C LEU A 212 5.90 -18.30 18.90
N LEU A 213 4.72 -18.44 18.32
CA LEU A 213 4.22 -17.63 17.21
C LEU A 213 3.11 -16.68 17.69
N VAL A 214 3.16 -15.46 17.24
CA VAL A 214 2.02 -14.54 17.24
C VAL A 214 1.29 -14.71 15.94
N ILE A 215 0.00 -14.97 16.01
CA ILE A 215 -0.92 -15.19 14.91
C ILE A 215 -1.84 -13.98 14.84
N HIS A 216 -1.48 -13.02 13.97
CA HIS A 216 -2.15 -11.74 13.88
C HIS A 216 -3.31 -11.77 12.86
N SER A 217 -4.41 -11.17 13.27
CA SER A 217 -5.61 -10.92 12.45
C SER A 217 -5.85 -9.43 12.36
N PHE A 218 -5.93 -8.85 11.15
CA PHE A 218 -6.11 -7.40 11.00
C PHE A 218 -7.43 -6.88 11.55
N ASN A 219 -8.47 -7.73 11.55
CA ASN A 219 -9.81 -7.37 12.02
C ASN A 219 -10.13 -8.03 13.38
N ARG A 220 -9.17 -8.09 14.30
CA ARG A 220 -9.36 -8.56 15.67
C ARG A 220 -8.53 -7.69 16.63
N GLU A 221 -9.06 -7.44 17.82
CA GLU A 221 -8.42 -6.58 18.82
C GLU A 221 -7.20 -7.23 19.46
N THR A 222 -7.15 -8.56 19.53
CA THR A 222 -6.10 -9.31 20.20
C THR A 222 -5.49 -10.34 19.25
N ASP A 223 -4.18 -10.51 19.38
CA ASP A 223 -3.43 -11.55 18.71
C ASP A 223 -3.61 -12.90 19.40
N GLU A 224 -3.61 -13.96 18.63
CA GLU A 224 -3.51 -15.31 19.15
C GLU A 224 -2.04 -15.71 19.28
N GLU A 225 -1.72 -16.56 20.26
CA GLU A 225 -0.39 -17.15 20.43
C GLU A 225 -0.48 -18.67 20.41
N ALA A 226 0.48 -19.31 19.74
CA ALA A 226 0.61 -20.77 19.71
C ALA A 226 2.07 -21.18 19.58
N TYR A 227 2.43 -22.37 20.00
CA TYR A 227 3.76 -22.91 19.68
C TYR A 227 3.88 -23.23 18.20
N GLU A 228 5.07 -23.02 17.64
CA GLU A 228 5.34 -23.32 16.22
C GLU A 228 5.04 -24.78 15.87
N SER A 229 5.21 -25.70 16.85
CA SER A 229 4.85 -27.12 16.72
C SER A 229 3.37 -27.38 16.50
N ASP A 230 2.51 -26.47 16.95
CA ASP A 230 1.05 -26.63 16.95
C ASP A 230 0.40 -25.92 15.74
N VAL A 231 1.24 -25.32 14.89
CA VAL A 231 0.82 -24.60 13.69
C VAL A 231 1.47 -25.21 12.46
N GLU A 232 0.66 -25.83 11.63
CA GLU A 232 1.14 -26.30 10.33
C GLU A 232 1.15 -25.15 9.33
N ILE A 233 2.32 -24.83 8.78
CA ILE A 233 2.46 -23.84 7.72
C ILE A 233 2.16 -24.53 6.38
N ILE A 234 1.03 -24.17 5.76
CA ILE A 234 0.64 -24.66 4.44
C ILE A 234 1.55 -24.02 3.38
N GLY A 235 1.69 -22.68 3.44
CA GLY A 235 2.55 -21.94 2.54
C GLY A 235 2.43 -20.44 2.71
N ARG A 236 3.32 -19.69 2.06
CA ARG A 236 3.33 -18.24 2.10
C ARG A 236 2.37 -17.66 1.07
N VAL A 237 1.48 -16.76 1.50
CA VAL A 237 0.66 -15.94 0.60
C VAL A 237 1.56 -14.90 -0.06
N PHE A 238 1.57 -14.84 -1.38
CA PHE A 238 2.41 -13.90 -2.13
C PHE A 238 1.62 -12.98 -3.05
N TRP A 239 0.36 -13.29 -3.30
CA TRP A 239 -0.51 -12.49 -4.16
C TRP A 239 -1.96 -12.62 -3.72
N TYR A 240 -2.73 -11.56 -3.93
CA TYR A 240 -4.18 -11.58 -3.79
C TYR A 240 -4.83 -10.60 -4.78
N SER A 241 -6.09 -10.86 -5.15
CA SER A 241 -6.86 -10.03 -6.07
C SER A 241 -8.26 -9.79 -5.50
N VAL A 242 -8.61 -8.54 -5.32
CA VAL A 242 -9.92 -8.10 -4.87
C VAL A 242 -10.73 -7.68 -6.09
N LEU A 243 -11.95 -8.20 -6.21
CA LEU A 243 -12.95 -7.70 -7.14
C LEU A 243 -13.77 -6.63 -6.43
N LEU A 244 -13.92 -5.45 -7.03
CA LEU A 244 -14.66 -4.30 -6.50
C LEU A 244 -16.07 -4.25 -7.06
#